data_e5f912e55ce99f2f000fa27763f1b271
#
_entry.id   e5f912e55ce99f2f000fa27763f1b271
#
_cell.length_a   1.000
_cell.length_b   1.000
_cell.length_c   1.000
_cell.angle_alpha   90.00
_cell.angle_beta   90.00
_cell.angle_gamma   90.00
#
_symmetry.space_group_name_H-M   'P 1'
#
loop_
_entity.id
_entity.type
_entity.pdbx_description
1 polymer ?
#
loop_
_entity_poly.entity_id
_entity_poly.type
_entity_poly.pdbx_seq_one_letter_code
_entity_poly.pdbx_strand_id
1 'polypeptide(L)'
;YACVEIDKKSALYCAVWSLLASQTAYECWHLVEVFFEWRGTPLDLRSLPVMLAQLAAGAFFYFVICTTLSRKMSYKGAYNIGPRQLTSAFFIGILFMFQAALLSSGQVMVLDRSLVMTMFVGQFYFLTLLYFQTEVFKLSAMQKEMDTLNLLYERQREQYQVARQNVQIINKRCHELK
;
A
#
# COMPACT_ATOMS: atom_id res chain seq x y z
N TYR A 1 -10.56 -0.16 -22.65
CA TYR A 1 -9.34 0.67 -22.51
C TYR A 1 -9.69 1.86 -21.62
N ALA A 2 -9.55 1.71 -20.31
CA ALA A 2 -9.60 2.84 -19.39
C ALA A 2 -8.14 3.34 -19.28
N CYS A 3 -7.73 4.28 -20.12
CA CYS A 3 -6.52 5.08 -19.89
C CYS A 3 -6.84 6.01 -18.72
N VAL A 4 -6.54 5.55 -17.51
CA VAL A 4 -6.51 6.42 -16.35
C VAL A 4 -5.20 7.20 -16.46
N GLU A 5 -5.27 8.53 -16.54
CA GLU A 5 -4.10 9.39 -16.38
C GLU A 5 -3.59 9.24 -14.93
N ILE A 6 -2.72 8.25 -14.74
CA ILE A 6 -2.08 8.01 -13.45
C ILE A 6 -0.81 8.86 -13.41
N ASP A 7 -0.67 9.69 -12.39
CA ASP A 7 0.58 10.41 -12.15
C ASP A 7 1.75 9.43 -12.04
N LYS A 8 2.93 9.81 -12.57
CA LYS A 8 4.14 8.96 -12.58
C LYS A 8 4.50 8.41 -11.19
N LYS A 9 4.28 9.20 -10.13
CA LYS A 9 4.52 8.77 -8.74
C LYS A 9 3.57 7.67 -8.30
N SER A 10 2.29 7.80 -8.65
CA SER A 10 1.27 6.80 -8.36
C SER A 10 1.52 5.51 -9.14
N ALA A 11 1.94 5.61 -10.40
CA ALA A 11 2.30 4.46 -11.21
C ALA A 11 3.49 3.68 -10.61
N LEU A 12 4.54 4.40 -10.19
CA LEU A 12 5.70 3.78 -9.55
C LEU A 12 5.34 3.10 -8.21
N TYR A 13 4.51 3.75 -7.42
CA TYR A 13 4.01 3.18 -6.15
C TYR A 13 3.20 1.90 -6.37
N CYS A 14 2.29 1.91 -7.36
CA CYS A 14 1.53 0.72 -7.75
C CYS A 14 2.44 -0.40 -8.29
N ALA A 15 3.52 -0.06 -8.99
CA ALA A 15 4.49 -1.03 -9.47
C ALA A 15 5.21 -1.74 -8.31
N VAL A 16 5.61 -1.03 -7.25
CA VAL A 16 6.19 -1.64 -6.05
C VAL A 16 5.18 -2.59 -5.39
N TRP A 17 3.92 -2.19 -5.24
CA TRP A 17 2.87 -3.04 -4.70
C TRP A 17 2.64 -4.30 -5.52
N SER A 18 2.57 -4.16 -6.84
CA SER A 18 2.38 -5.28 -7.76
C SER A 18 3.54 -6.27 -7.70
N LEU A 19 4.78 -5.76 -7.61
CA LEU A 19 5.98 -6.58 -7.48
C LEU A 19 5.97 -7.38 -6.18
N LEU A 20 5.69 -6.75 -5.03
CA LEU A 20 5.61 -7.46 -3.76
C LEU A 20 4.48 -8.49 -3.75
N ALA A 21 3.31 -8.14 -4.31
CA ALA A 21 2.16 -9.04 -4.36
C ALA A 21 2.42 -10.26 -5.25
N SER A 22 3.04 -10.07 -6.42
CA SER A 22 3.35 -11.16 -7.35
C SER A 22 4.39 -12.12 -6.76
N GLN A 23 5.42 -11.58 -6.12
CA GLN A 23 6.44 -12.42 -5.49
C GLN A 23 5.88 -13.18 -4.28
N THR A 24 5.04 -12.53 -3.47
CA THR A 24 4.39 -13.23 -2.35
C THR A 24 3.49 -14.36 -2.84
N ALA A 25 2.78 -14.18 -3.95
CA ALA A 25 1.99 -15.23 -4.56
C ALA A 25 2.87 -16.41 -5.05
N TYR A 26 4.04 -16.11 -5.62
CA TYR A 26 5.02 -17.11 -6.02
C TYR A 26 5.57 -17.89 -4.82
N GLU A 27 5.93 -17.23 -3.75
CA GLU A 27 6.42 -17.86 -2.52
C GLU A 27 5.36 -18.74 -1.84
N CYS A 28 4.08 -18.37 -1.93
CA CYS A 28 2.99 -19.23 -1.47
C CYS A 28 2.95 -20.57 -2.21
N TRP A 29 3.23 -20.56 -3.53
CA TRP A 29 3.35 -21.82 -4.29
C TRP A 29 4.59 -22.61 -3.85
N HIS A 30 5.72 -21.95 -3.67
CA HIS A 30 6.96 -22.60 -3.23
C HIS A 30 6.79 -23.32 -1.88
N LEU A 31 5.98 -22.78 -0.97
CA LEU A 31 5.62 -23.50 0.26
C LEU A 31 4.86 -24.81 0.00
N VAL A 32 4.00 -24.82 -1.02
CA VAL A 32 3.28 -26.05 -1.40
C VAL A 32 4.29 -27.08 -1.91
N GLU A 33 5.25 -26.69 -2.74
CA GLU A 33 6.33 -27.57 -3.21
C GLU A 33 7.13 -28.17 -2.07
N VAL A 34 7.60 -27.32 -1.14
CA VAL A 34 8.34 -27.74 0.05
C VAL A 34 7.52 -28.69 0.95
N PHE A 35 6.23 -28.46 1.09
CA PHE A 35 5.34 -29.33 1.84
C PHE A 35 5.28 -30.73 1.24
N PHE A 36 5.14 -30.86 -0.09
CA PHE A 36 5.13 -32.14 -0.76
C PHE A 36 6.48 -32.85 -0.71
N GLU A 37 7.57 -32.12 -0.79
CA GLU A 37 8.92 -32.65 -0.63
C GLU A 37 9.16 -33.21 0.77
N TRP A 38 8.72 -32.53 1.81
CA TRP A 38 8.78 -33.01 3.20
C TRP A 38 7.94 -34.26 3.44
N ARG A 39 6.87 -34.43 2.66
CA ARG A 39 6.01 -35.63 2.70
C ARG A 39 6.62 -36.82 1.98
N GLY A 40 7.74 -36.64 1.30
CA GLY A 40 8.40 -37.68 0.51
C GLY A 40 7.75 -37.96 -0.85
N THR A 41 6.89 -37.07 -1.31
CA THR A 41 6.23 -37.14 -2.64
C THR A 41 6.57 -35.88 -3.43
N PRO A 42 7.83 -35.74 -3.92
CA PRO A 42 8.25 -34.54 -4.65
C PRO A 42 7.37 -34.35 -5.89
N LEU A 43 6.94 -33.12 -6.12
CA LEU A 43 6.16 -32.75 -7.28
C LEU A 43 7.10 -32.69 -8.52
N ASP A 44 6.72 -33.38 -9.58
CA ASP A 44 7.41 -33.23 -10.85
C ASP A 44 7.02 -31.92 -11.53
N LEU A 45 7.83 -30.87 -11.31
CA LEU A 45 7.61 -29.51 -11.82
C LEU A 45 7.57 -29.43 -13.35
N ARG A 46 8.03 -30.48 -14.04
CA ARG A 46 8.00 -30.56 -15.53
C ARG A 46 6.72 -31.16 -16.05
N SER A 47 5.93 -31.77 -15.21
CA SER A 47 4.65 -32.34 -15.62
C SER A 47 3.63 -31.23 -15.91
N LEU A 48 2.93 -31.36 -17.03
CA LEU A 48 1.93 -30.37 -17.47
C LEU A 48 0.84 -30.10 -16.42
N PRO A 49 0.30 -31.10 -15.69
CA PRO A 49 -0.71 -30.81 -14.63
C PRO A 49 -0.15 -30.02 -13.47
N VAL A 50 1.11 -30.22 -13.07
CA VAL A 50 1.73 -29.44 -11.98
C VAL A 50 1.99 -28.00 -12.42
N MET A 51 2.43 -27.76 -13.65
CA MET A 51 2.58 -26.43 -14.21
C MET A 51 1.24 -25.66 -14.25
N LEU A 52 0.16 -26.33 -14.65
CA LEU A 52 -1.18 -25.72 -14.66
C LEU A 52 -1.67 -25.43 -13.22
N ALA A 53 -1.41 -26.34 -12.29
CA ALA A 53 -1.75 -26.14 -10.87
C ALA A 53 -0.98 -24.96 -10.26
N GLN A 54 0.32 -24.81 -10.58
CA GLN A 54 1.15 -23.68 -10.17
C GLN A 54 0.59 -22.35 -10.68
N LEU A 55 0.24 -22.31 -11.96
CA LEU A 55 -0.32 -21.10 -12.57
C LEU A 55 -1.67 -20.73 -11.96
N ALA A 56 -2.54 -21.72 -11.74
CA ALA A 56 -3.84 -21.53 -11.13
C ALA A 56 -3.72 -21.06 -9.66
N ALA A 57 -2.84 -21.68 -8.87
CA ALA A 57 -2.59 -21.30 -7.48
C ALA A 57 -1.97 -19.90 -7.38
N GLY A 58 -0.97 -19.59 -8.23
CA GLY A 58 -0.37 -18.26 -8.31
C GLY A 58 -1.40 -17.18 -8.63
N ALA A 59 -2.26 -17.41 -9.63
CA ALA A 59 -3.34 -16.51 -9.99
C ALA A 59 -4.35 -16.35 -8.85
N PHE A 60 -4.69 -17.41 -8.14
CA PHE A 60 -5.58 -17.38 -6.99
C PHE A 60 -5.00 -16.54 -5.84
N PHE A 61 -3.77 -16.81 -5.42
CA PHE A 61 -3.11 -16.04 -4.36
C PHE A 61 -2.95 -14.57 -4.74
N TYR A 62 -2.52 -14.29 -5.97
CA TYR A 62 -2.44 -12.93 -6.48
C TYR A 62 -3.79 -12.23 -6.45
N PHE A 63 -4.86 -12.89 -6.89
CA PHE A 63 -6.21 -12.36 -6.84
C PHE A 63 -6.66 -12.06 -5.41
N VAL A 64 -6.42 -12.96 -4.46
CA VAL A 64 -6.75 -12.75 -3.03
C VAL A 64 -6.00 -11.55 -2.47
N ILE A 65 -4.69 -11.47 -2.72
CA ILE A 65 -3.86 -10.34 -2.26
C ILE A 65 -4.36 -9.03 -2.88
N CYS A 66 -4.58 -9.00 -4.19
CA CYS A 66 -5.06 -7.80 -4.88
C CYS A 66 -6.46 -7.37 -4.41
N THR A 67 -7.39 -8.29 -4.19
CA THR A 67 -8.75 -7.94 -3.73
C THR A 67 -8.76 -7.44 -2.30
N THR A 68 -7.95 -8.00 -1.42
CA THR A 68 -7.83 -7.54 -0.02
C THR A 68 -7.18 -6.16 0.06
N LEU A 69 -6.15 -5.92 -0.73
CA LEU A 69 -5.44 -4.63 -0.78
C LEU A 69 -6.24 -3.56 -1.53
N SER A 70 -6.84 -3.88 -2.69
CA SER A 70 -7.58 -2.91 -3.50
C SER A 70 -8.82 -2.36 -2.81
N ARG A 71 -9.49 -3.16 -1.96
CA ARG A 71 -10.65 -2.68 -1.17
C ARG A 71 -10.29 -1.59 -0.19
N LYS A 72 -9.04 -1.53 0.25
CA LYS A 72 -8.55 -0.52 1.19
C LYS A 72 -7.83 0.64 0.51
N MET A 73 -7.49 0.50 -0.76
CA MET A 73 -6.94 1.57 -1.55
C MET A 73 -8.06 2.55 -1.94
N SER A 74 -7.79 3.85 -1.81
CA SER A 74 -8.75 4.93 -2.07
C SER A 74 -9.33 4.84 -3.48
N TYR A 75 -10.65 5.06 -3.56
CA TYR A 75 -11.44 5.01 -4.79
C TYR A 75 -10.86 5.95 -5.87
N LYS A 76 -10.71 5.44 -7.10
CA LYS A 76 -10.39 6.18 -8.34
C LYS A 76 -8.92 6.51 -8.63
N GLY A 77 -7.93 5.91 -7.97
CA GLY A 77 -6.53 6.10 -8.41
C GLY A 77 -5.94 7.51 -8.21
N ALA A 78 -6.70 8.44 -7.64
CA ALA A 78 -6.22 9.77 -7.29
C ALA A 78 -5.45 9.71 -5.96
N TYR A 79 -4.24 9.13 -6.03
CA TYR A 79 -3.34 9.14 -4.88
C TYR A 79 -2.51 10.42 -4.90
N ASN A 80 -2.70 11.28 -3.92
CA ASN A 80 -1.76 12.36 -3.67
C ASN A 80 -0.54 11.78 -2.93
N ILE A 81 0.28 11.01 -3.66
CA ILE A 81 1.45 10.34 -3.10
C ILE A 81 2.54 11.37 -2.88
N GLY A 82 2.83 11.64 -1.61
CA GLY A 82 3.93 12.50 -1.24
C GLY A 82 5.29 11.86 -1.58
N PRO A 83 6.35 12.67 -1.81
CA PRO A 83 7.68 12.15 -2.11
C PRO A 83 8.23 11.24 -1.01
N ARG A 84 7.91 11.52 0.25
CA ARG A 84 8.31 10.68 1.41
C ARG A 84 7.69 9.30 1.37
N GLN A 85 6.43 9.19 0.96
CA GLN A 85 5.73 7.91 0.82
C GLN A 85 6.36 7.08 -0.30
N LEU A 86 6.68 7.72 -1.43
CA LEU A 86 7.31 7.05 -2.56
C LEU A 86 8.72 6.55 -2.20
N THR A 87 9.55 7.38 -1.54
CA THR A 87 10.89 6.98 -1.13
C THR A 87 10.86 5.81 -0.14
N SER A 88 9.97 5.82 0.86
CA SER A 88 9.88 4.71 1.81
C SER A 88 9.36 3.43 1.16
N ALA A 89 8.40 3.50 0.21
CA ALA A 89 7.97 2.33 -0.55
C ALA A 89 9.10 1.75 -1.42
N PHE A 90 9.92 2.61 -2.01
CA PHE A 90 11.07 2.21 -2.79
C PHE A 90 12.13 1.50 -1.95
N PHE A 91 12.41 1.99 -0.74
CA PHE A 91 13.30 1.31 0.22
C PHE A 91 12.79 -0.07 0.61
N ILE A 92 11.49 -0.20 0.87
CA ILE A 92 10.88 -1.51 1.14
C ILE A 92 11.06 -2.45 -0.05
N GLY A 93 10.84 -1.96 -1.26
CA GLY A 93 11.05 -2.73 -2.50
C GLY A 93 12.50 -3.19 -2.67
N ILE A 94 13.49 -2.32 -2.38
CA ILE A 94 14.91 -2.68 -2.45
C ILE A 94 15.26 -3.75 -1.42
N LEU A 95 14.84 -3.60 -0.16
CA LEU A 95 15.09 -4.57 0.89
C LEU A 95 14.48 -5.93 0.54
N PHE A 96 13.29 -5.91 -0.02
CA PHE A 96 12.60 -7.09 -0.50
C PHE A 96 13.37 -7.79 -1.64
N MET A 97 13.82 -7.03 -2.65
CA MET A 97 14.62 -7.57 -3.74
C MET A 97 15.97 -8.11 -3.26
N PHE A 98 16.58 -7.45 -2.28
CA PHE A 98 17.81 -7.93 -1.66
C PHE A 98 17.61 -9.26 -0.94
N GLN A 99 16.52 -9.40 -0.18
CA GLN A 99 16.15 -10.67 0.44
C GLN A 99 15.95 -11.76 -0.62
N ALA A 100 15.15 -11.50 -1.66
CA ALA A 100 14.91 -12.46 -2.74
C ALA A 100 16.22 -12.88 -3.45
N ALA A 101 17.13 -11.95 -3.69
CA ALA A 101 18.43 -12.23 -4.30
C ALA A 101 19.34 -13.10 -3.40
N LEU A 102 19.36 -12.86 -2.09
CA LEU A 102 20.10 -13.73 -1.13
C LEU A 102 19.58 -15.16 -1.17
N LEU A 103 18.27 -15.33 -1.33
CA LEU A 103 17.64 -16.65 -1.40
C LEU A 103 17.93 -17.38 -2.71
N SER A 104 17.95 -16.65 -3.83
CA SER A 104 18.22 -17.20 -5.15
C SER A 104 19.71 -17.50 -5.39
N SER A 105 20.63 -16.98 -4.57
CA SER A 105 22.07 -17.11 -4.76
C SER A 105 22.65 -18.52 -4.51
N GLY A 106 21.80 -19.53 -4.27
CA GLY A 106 22.18 -20.95 -4.26
C GLY A 106 23.03 -21.40 -3.08
N GLN A 107 23.45 -20.50 -2.20
CA GLN A 107 24.16 -20.86 -0.95
C GLN A 107 23.24 -21.54 0.07
N VAL A 108 21.97 -21.56 -0.20
CA VAL A 108 20.91 -22.12 0.65
C VAL A 108 20.37 -23.42 0.09
N MET A 109 21.21 -24.22 -0.53
CA MET A 109 20.83 -25.54 -1.07
C MET A 109 20.61 -26.63 -0.01
N VAL A 110 20.80 -26.32 1.27
CA VAL A 110 20.31 -27.20 2.31
C VAL A 110 18.91 -26.70 2.66
N LEU A 111 17.90 -27.43 2.21
CA LEU A 111 16.49 -27.14 2.48
C LEU A 111 16.22 -27.29 4.00
N ASP A 112 16.76 -26.33 4.75
CA ASP A 112 16.51 -26.27 6.18
C ASP A 112 15.09 -25.73 6.41
N ARG A 113 14.29 -26.49 7.11
CA ARG A 113 12.90 -26.18 7.46
C ARG A 113 12.76 -24.77 8.09
N SER A 114 13.72 -24.40 8.93
CA SER A 114 13.76 -23.11 9.60
C SER A 114 13.93 -21.95 8.61
N LEU A 115 14.71 -22.16 7.58
CA LEU A 115 14.99 -21.16 6.56
C LEU A 115 13.75 -20.86 5.71
N VAL A 116 13.07 -21.90 5.22
CA VAL A 116 11.84 -21.72 4.42
C VAL A 116 10.78 -20.99 5.22
N MET A 117 10.61 -21.33 6.50
CA MET A 117 9.68 -20.62 7.38
C MET A 117 10.08 -19.15 7.59
N THR A 118 11.37 -18.87 7.77
CA THR A 118 11.88 -17.49 7.92
C THR A 118 11.63 -16.66 6.66
N MET A 119 11.81 -17.26 5.49
CA MET A 119 11.53 -16.61 4.19
C MET A 119 10.08 -16.22 4.08
N PHE A 120 9.17 -17.15 4.37
CA PHE A 120 7.75 -16.93 4.28
C PHE A 120 7.28 -15.83 5.24
N VAL A 121 7.73 -15.88 6.48
CA VAL A 121 7.46 -14.82 7.48
C VAL A 121 8.00 -13.48 6.99
N GLY A 122 9.18 -13.45 6.39
CA GLY A 122 9.77 -12.24 5.82
C GLY A 122 8.90 -11.60 4.71
N GLN A 123 8.31 -12.41 3.84
CA GLN A 123 7.43 -11.92 2.77
C GLN A 123 6.16 -11.26 3.35
N PHE A 124 5.52 -11.91 4.30
CA PHE A 124 4.36 -11.32 4.99
C PHE A 124 4.72 -10.06 5.76
N TYR A 125 5.92 -10.03 6.36
CA TYR A 125 6.42 -8.85 7.06
C TYR A 125 6.51 -7.65 6.12
N PHE A 126 7.11 -7.79 4.93
CA PHE A 126 7.20 -6.69 3.96
C PHE A 126 5.84 -6.23 3.44
N LEU A 127 4.92 -7.15 3.15
CA LEU A 127 3.55 -6.79 2.78
C LEU A 127 2.84 -6.02 3.89
N THR A 128 2.96 -6.50 5.12
CA THR A 128 2.37 -5.86 6.30
C THR A 128 2.97 -4.47 6.53
N LEU A 129 4.27 -4.34 6.38
CA LEU A 129 4.99 -3.08 6.54
C LEU A 129 4.56 -2.05 5.49
N LEU A 130 4.43 -2.46 4.22
CA LEU A 130 3.92 -1.60 3.15
C LEU A 130 2.46 -1.20 3.39
N TYR A 131 1.64 -2.11 3.90
CA TYR A 131 0.27 -1.84 4.29
C TYR A 131 0.18 -0.79 5.41
N PHE A 132 0.91 -0.97 6.52
CA PHE A 132 0.95 0.00 7.60
C PHE A 132 1.46 1.36 7.14
N GLN A 133 2.50 1.37 6.31
CA GLN A 133 2.98 2.60 5.69
C GLN A 133 1.86 3.34 4.97
N THR A 134 1.07 2.65 4.15
CA THR A 134 -0.04 3.25 3.41
C THR A 134 -1.08 3.87 4.36
N GLU A 135 -1.45 3.17 5.43
CA GLU A 135 -2.40 3.68 6.41
C GLU A 135 -1.87 4.89 7.18
N VAL A 136 -0.61 4.87 7.60
CA VAL A 136 0.03 6.01 8.29
C VAL A 136 0.04 7.27 7.41
N PHE A 137 0.39 7.13 6.13
CA PHE A 137 0.37 8.28 5.21
C PHE A 137 -1.04 8.80 4.93
N LYS A 138 -2.02 7.90 4.86
CA LYS A 138 -3.44 8.26 4.72
C LYS A 138 -3.93 9.04 5.93
N LEU A 139 -3.64 8.57 7.14
CA LEU A 139 -3.96 9.29 8.38
C LEU A 139 -3.31 10.67 8.42
N SER A 140 -2.03 10.76 8.06
CA SER A 140 -1.31 12.04 8.00
C SER A 140 -1.91 13.02 6.97
N ALA A 141 -2.40 12.52 5.83
CA ALA A 141 -3.08 13.34 4.83
C ALA A 141 -4.42 13.86 5.36
N MET A 142 -5.23 12.98 5.97
CA MET A 142 -6.50 13.36 6.59
C MET A 142 -6.32 14.39 7.71
N GLN A 143 -5.28 14.24 8.52
CA GLN A 143 -4.97 15.20 9.57
C GLN A 143 -4.66 16.59 9.01
N LYS A 144 -3.88 16.68 7.94
CA LYS A 144 -3.60 17.95 7.26
C LYS A 144 -4.85 18.59 6.66
N GLU A 145 -5.76 17.79 6.11
CA GLU A 145 -7.04 18.30 5.61
C GLU A 145 -7.89 18.85 6.75
N MET A 146 -7.96 18.17 7.90
CA MET A 146 -8.64 18.64 9.09
C MET A 146 -8.05 19.96 9.61
N ASP A 147 -6.72 20.07 9.69
CA ASP A 147 -6.04 21.29 10.13
C ASP A 147 -6.37 22.47 9.19
N THR A 148 -6.40 22.21 7.87
CA THR A 148 -6.78 23.22 6.88
C THR A 148 -8.23 23.65 7.04
N LEU A 149 -9.15 22.72 7.25
CA LEU A 149 -10.55 23.01 7.49
C LEU A 149 -10.77 23.83 8.78
N ASN A 150 -10.07 23.47 9.85
CA ASN A 150 -10.12 24.22 11.11
C ASN A 150 -9.65 25.66 10.92
N LEU A 151 -8.56 25.87 10.20
CA LEU A 151 -8.03 27.19 9.90
C LEU A 151 -9.00 28.03 9.03
N LEU A 152 -9.68 27.41 8.06
CA LEU A 152 -10.71 28.07 7.26
C LEU A 152 -11.93 28.44 8.13
N TYR A 153 -12.33 27.55 9.03
CA TYR A 153 -13.43 27.80 9.96
C TYR A 153 -13.13 28.98 10.92
N GLU A 154 -11.91 29.03 11.46
CA GLU A 154 -11.47 30.16 12.30
C GLU A 154 -11.50 31.48 11.54
N ARG A 155 -10.98 31.52 10.31
CA ARG A 155 -11.04 32.72 9.45
C ARG A 155 -12.47 33.16 9.15
N GLN A 156 -13.36 32.23 8.87
CA GLN A 156 -14.77 32.52 8.62
C GLN A 156 -15.43 33.10 9.88
N ARG A 157 -15.12 32.57 11.06
CA ARG A 157 -15.61 33.05 12.33
C ARG A 157 -15.13 34.47 12.62
N GLU A 158 -13.87 34.79 12.37
CA GLU A 158 -13.31 36.13 12.48
C GLU A 158 -14.01 37.11 11.54
N GLN A 159 -14.19 36.73 10.26
CA GLN A 159 -14.92 37.57 9.29
C GLN A 159 -16.37 37.84 9.75
N TYR A 160 -17.03 36.83 10.28
CA TYR A 160 -18.39 37.00 10.82
C TYR A 160 -18.42 37.95 12.04
N GLN A 161 -17.43 37.86 12.92
CA GLN A 161 -17.33 38.78 14.05
C GLN A 161 -17.11 40.24 13.61
N VAL A 162 -16.21 40.46 12.65
CA VAL A 162 -15.95 41.77 12.05
C VAL A 162 -17.22 42.33 11.38
N ALA A 163 -17.91 41.51 10.60
CA ALA A 163 -19.15 41.91 9.95
C ALA A 163 -20.22 42.30 10.97
N ARG A 164 -20.37 41.54 12.05
CA ARG A 164 -21.29 41.82 13.13
C ARG A 164 -20.96 43.13 13.83
N GLN A 165 -19.68 43.39 14.12
CA GLN A 165 -19.22 44.65 14.69
C GLN A 165 -19.54 45.85 13.78
N ASN A 166 -19.28 45.70 12.47
CA ASN A 166 -19.60 46.75 11.50
C ASN A 166 -21.10 47.07 11.47
N VAL A 167 -21.97 46.04 11.48
CA VAL A 167 -23.42 46.26 11.57
C VAL A 167 -23.81 46.99 12.85
N GLN A 168 -23.23 46.66 13.98
CA GLN A 168 -23.48 47.34 15.26
C GLN A 168 -23.05 48.82 15.20
N ILE A 169 -21.89 49.12 14.61
CA ILE A 169 -21.39 50.49 14.41
C ILE A 169 -22.33 51.27 13.52
N ILE A 170 -22.77 50.69 12.40
CA ILE A 170 -23.72 51.33 11.48
C ILE A 170 -25.03 51.63 12.18
N ASN A 171 -25.60 50.67 12.91
CA ASN A 171 -26.84 50.86 13.67
C ASN A 171 -26.72 51.95 14.70
N LYS A 172 -25.61 52.00 15.45
CA LYS A 172 -25.35 53.06 16.43
C LYS A 172 -25.31 54.43 15.75
N ARG A 173 -24.58 54.57 14.64
CA ARG A 173 -24.53 55.83 13.88
C ARG A 173 -25.87 56.24 13.29
N CYS A 174 -26.68 55.32 12.83
CA CYS A 174 -28.03 55.61 12.35
C CYS A 174 -28.96 56.11 13.48
N HIS A 175 -28.77 55.64 14.71
CA HIS A 175 -29.52 56.12 15.88
C HIS A 175 -29.05 57.50 16.35
N GLU A 176 -27.79 57.85 16.20
CA GLU A 176 -27.22 59.15 16.55
C GLU A 176 -27.61 60.28 15.60
N LEU A 177 -28.05 59.95 14.37
CA LEU A 177 -28.45 60.85 13.32
C LEU A 177 -29.99 61.16 13.34
N LYS A 178 -30.73 60.57 14.23
CA LYS A 178 -32.17 60.74 14.42
C LYS A 178 -32.44 61.65 15.61
#